data_9feed7bee4e39049358046ecd6e195ec
#
_entry.id   9feed7bee4e39049358046ecd6e195ec
#
_cell.length_a   1.000
_cell.length_b   1.000
_cell.length_c   1.000
_cell.angle_alpha   90.00
_cell.angle_beta   90.00
_cell.angle_gamma   90.00
#
_symmetry.space_group_name_H-M   'P 1'
#
loop_
_entity.id
_entity.type
_entity.pdbx_description
1 polymer ?
#
loop_
_entity_poly.entity_id
_entity_poly.type
_entity_poly.pdbx_seq_one_letter_code
_entity_poly.pdbx_strand_id
1 'polypeptide(L)'
;MSHFSIAGMQLSLPCGDNLTTIGEEITKTKKRFPWVDMIVLSELLTYGPEKKYAEKLPSKAEIFYCELAKKLDIWLIPGSDYEIDGDDIFNTTSVINNQGVVIQRYRKIYPFCPYETGVSCGQDFVVFDVPQGRIGVAICYDLWFPEVARSLVCLGAEVLIYPTLTGTIDRNVELSIAEATAAMNQCYVIAVNGLGDYGNGKSIIVAPDGSVIHQAGINKEIFPVEIDFALVRRNRERGLHGLGQPLKSFRDNSISFAFATKNNRKSSELSKLGELKIPKS
;
A
#
# COMPACT_ATOMS: atom_id res chain seq x y z
N MET A 1 15.18 -4.06 -19.93
CA MET A 1 15.64 -3.90 -18.52
C MET A 1 14.48 -4.28 -17.63
N SER A 2 14.72 -5.04 -16.55
CA SER A 2 13.66 -5.54 -15.64
C SER A 2 13.61 -4.80 -14.31
N HIS A 3 14.46 -3.78 -14.13
CA HIS A 3 14.61 -3.06 -12.87
C HIS A 3 13.83 -1.75 -12.87
N PHE A 4 13.18 -1.46 -11.74
CA PHE A 4 12.45 -0.23 -11.46
C PHE A 4 12.72 0.18 -10.02
N SER A 5 13.09 1.42 -9.83
CA SER A 5 13.59 1.89 -8.53
C SER A 5 12.52 2.60 -7.74
N ILE A 6 12.28 2.15 -6.51
CA ILE A 6 11.27 2.71 -5.61
C ILE A 6 11.93 3.22 -4.35
N ALA A 7 11.59 4.43 -3.93
CA ALA A 7 11.99 4.96 -2.62
C ALA A 7 10.78 5.09 -1.70
N GLY A 8 10.78 4.37 -0.59
CA GLY A 8 9.86 4.61 0.52
C GLY A 8 10.34 5.77 1.39
N MET A 9 9.43 6.59 1.85
CA MET A 9 9.74 7.72 2.72
C MET A 9 8.98 7.60 4.04
N GLN A 10 9.67 7.18 5.09
CA GLN A 10 9.18 7.13 6.47
C GLN A 10 9.43 8.49 7.12
N LEU A 11 8.38 9.32 7.21
CA LEU A 11 8.45 10.67 7.72
C LEU A 11 7.64 10.84 9.01
N SER A 12 8.05 11.80 9.84
CA SER A 12 7.30 12.27 11.01
C SER A 12 6.80 13.67 10.72
N LEU A 13 5.48 13.82 10.57
CA LEU A 13 4.86 15.11 10.30
C LEU A 13 3.66 15.29 11.24
N PRO A 14 3.38 16.53 11.70
CA PRO A 14 2.21 16.81 12.53
C PRO A 14 0.91 16.73 11.71
N CYS A 15 -0.24 16.66 12.40
CA CYS A 15 -1.52 16.90 11.74
C CYS A 15 -1.59 18.35 11.23
N GLY A 16 -2.06 18.52 9.99
CA GLY A 16 -2.18 19.81 9.33
C GLY A 16 -1.65 19.80 7.90
N ASP A 17 -1.63 20.93 7.23
CA ASP A 17 -1.13 21.05 5.85
C ASP A 17 0.41 20.90 5.83
N ASN A 18 0.87 19.76 5.33
CA ASN A 18 2.28 19.42 5.20
C ASN A 18 2.79 19.47 3.75
N LEU A 19 2.00 19.93 2.79
CA LEU A 19 2.34 19.90 1.35
C LEU A 19 3.73 20.47 1.05
N THR A 20 4.04 21.65 1.59
CA THR A 20 5.33 22.31 1.36
C THR A 20 6.49 21.45 1.87
N THR A 21 6.40 20.96 3.11
CA THR A 21 7.43 20.11 3.72
C THR A 21 7.62 18.81 2.97
N ILE A 22 6.52 18.15 2.58
CA ILE A 22 6.56 16.92 1.80
C ILE A 22 7.21 17.18 0.42
N GLY A 23 6.83 18.25 -0.26
CA GLY A 23 7.40 18.63 -1.55
C GLY A 23 8.91 18.87 -1.48
N GLU A 24 9.40 19.52 -0.41
CA GLU A 24 10.83 19.68 -0.17
C GLU A 24 11.53 18.35 0.06
N GLU A 25 10.95 17.46 0.88
CA GLU A 25 11.55 16.14 1.17
C GLU A 25 11.59 15.26 -0.08
N ILE A 26 10.54 15.23 -0.90
CA ILE A 26 10.52 14.53 -2.19
C ILE A 26 11.63 15.10 -3.11
N THR A 27 11.72 16.42 -3.21
CA THR A 27 12.74 17.09 -4.04
C THR A 27 14.17 16.78 -3.56
N LYS A 28 14.41 16.81 -2.25
CA LYS A 28 15.69 16.42 -1.65
C LYS A 28 16.01 14.95 -1.92
N THR A 29 15.01 14.07 -1.83
CA THR A 29 15.15 12.63 -2.10
C THR A 29 15.55 12.38 -3.54
N LYS A 30 14.84 12.97 -4.51
CA LYS A 30 15.18 12.82 -5.94
C LYS A 30 16.55 13.40 -6.28
N LYS A 31 16.94 14.52 -5.67
CA LYS A 31 18.27 15.09 -5.84
C LYS A 31 19.36 14.18 -5.27
N ARG A 32 19.12 13.52 -4.13
CA ARG A 32 20.06 12.59 -3.50
C ARG A 32 20.17 11.26 -4.23
N PHE A 33 19.05 10.78 -4.76
CA PHE A 33 18.91 9.51 -5.47
C PHE A 33 18.31 9.73 -6.87
N PRO A 34 19.08 10.31 -7.81
CA PRO A 34 18.57 10.70 -9.14
C PRO A 34 18.07 9.51 -9.98
N TRP A 35 18.46 8.29 -9.64
CA TRP A 35 18.07 7.04 -10.30
C TRP A 35 16.72 6.50 -9.84
N VAL A 36 16.10 7.07 -8.80
CA VAL A 36 14.79 6.62 -8.32
C VAL A 36 13.70 6.98 -9.33
N ASP A 37 12.90 5.98 -9.71
CA ASP A 37 11.79 6.11 -10.65
C ASP A 37 10.47 6.45 -9.95
N MET A 38 10.24 5.92 -8.73
CA MET A 38 9.02 6.11 -7.96
C MET A 38 9.30 6.47 -6.51
N ILE A 39 8.47 7.37 -5.96
CA ILE A 39 8.46 7.67 -4.52
C ILE A 39 7.11 7.25 -3.93
N VAL A 40 7.16 6.64 -2.74
CA VAL A 40 5.99 6.18 -1.99
C VAL A 40 6.01 6.82 -0.60
N LEU A 41 4.91 7.46 -0.23
CA LEU A 41 4.69 8.04 1.10
C LEU A 41 3.78 7.13 1.95
N SER A 42 3.72 7.41 3.25
CA SER A 42 2.83 6.71 4.19
C SER A 42 1.38 7.20 4.09
N GLU A 43 0.45 6.39 4.61
CA GLU A 43 -0.98 6.71 4.69
C GLU A 43 -1.22 8.05 5.43
N LEU A 44 -2.16 8.85 4.94
CA LEU A 44 -2.65 10.11 5.54
C LEU A 44 -1.54 11.11 5.90
N LEU A 45 -0.40 11.06 5.20
CA LEU A 45 0.76 11.89 5.53
C LEU A 45 0.53 13.39 5.29
N THR A 46 -0.28 13.73 4.28
CA THR A 46 -0.50 15.12 3.86
C THR A 46 -1.11 15.97 4.96
N TYR A 47 -2.14 15.46 5.61
CA TYR A 47 -2.93 16.23 6.59
C TYR A 47 -3.08 15.55 7.95
N GLY A 48 -2.71 14.29 8.06
CA GLY A 48 -3.01 13.44 9.21
C GLY A 48 -4.42 12.83 9.17
N PRO A 49 -4.78 11.99 10.17
CA PRO A 49 -5.99 11.17 10.15
C PRO A 49 -7.28 11.92 10.55
N GLU A 50 -7.35 13.24 10.35
CA GLU A 50 -8.52 14.02 10.71
C GLU A 50 -9.43 14.26 9.49
N LYS A 51 -10.65 13.76 9.53
CA LYS A 51 -11.65 13.86 8.44
C LYS A 51 -12.06 15.28 8.08
N LYS A 52 -11.76 16.28 8.92
CA LYS A 52 -11.99 17.69 8.59
C LYS A 52 -11.18 18.18 7.38
N TYR A 53 -10.14 17.44 7.00
CA TYR A 53 -9.32 17.73 5.82
C TYR A 53 -9.77 16.97 4.57
N ALA A 54 -10.92 16.26 4.63
CA ALA A 54 -11.44 15.56 3.48
C ALA A 54 -11.81 16.56 2.36
N GLU A 55 -11.39 16.27 1.15
CA GLU A 55 -11.62 17.12 -0.04
C GLU A 55 -12.22 16.30 -1.20
N LYS A 56 -12.91 16.98 -2.09
CA LYS A 56 -13.31 16.38 -3.37
C LYS A 56 -12.10 16.25 -4.30
N LEU A 57 -12.04 15.16 -5.06
CA LEU A 57 -10.99 14.97 -6.06
C LEU A 57 -11.36 15.60 -7.42
N PRO A 58 -10.39 16.21 -8.14
CA PRO A 58 -8.99 16.38 -7.71
C PRO A 58 -8.86 17.43 -6.60
N SER A 59 -8.18 17.06 -5.50
CA SER A 59 -7.94 17.94 -4.37
C SER A 59 -6.75 18.89 -4.61
N LYS A 60 -6.59 19.90 -3.75
CA LYS A 60 -5.40 20.75 -3.73
C LYS A 60 -4.11 19.92 -3.62
N ALA A 61 -4.12 18.92 -2.77
CA ALA A 61 -2.98 18.01 -2.57
C ALA A 61 -2.68 17.19 -3.84
N GLU A 62 -3.68 16.60 -4.46
CA GLU A 62 -3.50 15.81 -5.68
C GLU A 62 -2.91 16.66 -6.82
N ILE A 63 -3.42 17.88 -7.03
CA ILE A 63 -2.89 18.81 -8.03
C ILE A 63 -1.42 19.13 -7.75
N PHE A 64 -1.08 19.45 -6.50
CA PHE A 64 0.31 19.70 -6.08
C PHE A 64 1.22 18.51 -6.38
N TYR A 65 0.79 17.29 -6.06
CA TYR A 65 1.59 16.09 -6.29
C TYR A 65 1.73 15.77 -7.79
N CYS A 66 0.73 16.05 -8.60
CA CYS A 66 0.81 15.94 -10.07
C CYS A 66 1.88 16.88 -10.65
N GLU A 67 1.89 18.14 -10.22
CA GLU A 67 2.89 19.11 -10.65
C GLU A 67 4.30 18.71 -10.22
N LEU A 68 4.44 18.23 -8.98
CA LEU A 68 5.72 17.78 -8.43
C LEU A 68 6.24 16.54 -9.16
N ALA A 69 5.40 15.53 -9.39
CA ALA A 69 5.74 14.32 -10.13
C ALA A 69 6.25 14.65 -11.55
N LYS A 70 5.55 15.51 -12.27
CA LYS A 70 5.96 16.01 -13.59
C LYS A 70 7.28 16.76 -13.54
N LYS A 71 7.44 17.68 -12.58
CA LYS A 71 8.65 18.50 -12.43
C LYS A 71 9.91 17.67 -12.16
N LEU A 72 9.76 16.58 -11.39
CA LEU A 72 10.87 15.73 -10.96
C LEU A 72 11.07 14.51 -11.84
N ASP A 73 10.20 14.30 -12.84
CA ASP A 73 10.18 13.09 -13.67
C ASP A 73 10.17 11.81 -12.84
N ILE A 74 9.18 11.68 -11.94
CA ILE A 74 8.98 10.53 -11.06
C ILE A 74 7.54 10.06 -11.06
N TRP A 75 7.35 8.76 -10.84
CA TRP A 75 6.09 8.22 -10.38
C TRP A 75 5.89 8.57 -8.90
N LEU A 76 4.66 8.79 -8.48
CA LEU A 76 4.38 9.16 -7.10
C LEU A 76 3.12 8.43 -6.59
N ILE A 77 3.27 7.76 -5.44
CA ILE A 77 2.16 7.33 -4.58
C ILE A 77 2.24 8.21 -3.33
N PRO A 78 1.41 9.26 -3.23
CA PRO A 78 1.55 10.31 -2.20
C PRO A 78 1.04 9.89 -0.81
N GLY A 79 0.99 8.60 -0.54
CA GLY A 79 0.29 8.09 0.63
C GLY A 79 -1.20 7.99 0.35
N SER A 80 -2.01 8.52 1.26
CA SER A 80 -3.45 8.68 1.03
C SER A 80 -3.98 9.94 1.69
N ASP A 81 -5.17 10.36 1.28
CA ASP A 81 -5.92 11.45 1.89
C ASP A 81 -7.40 11.06 2.00
N TYR A 82 -8.17 11.76 2.84
CA TYR A 82 -9.62 11.58 2.87
C TYR A 82 -10.28 12.29 1.69
N GLU A 83 -11.03 11.53 0.90
CA GLU A 83 -11.81 11.97 -0.25
C GLU A 83 -13.27 12.13 0.14
N ILE A 84 -13.92 13.21 -0.34
CA ILE A 84 -15.38 13.37 -0.31
C ILE A 84 -15.96 13.01 -1.67
N ASP A 85 -16.90 12.07 -1.71
CA ASP A 85 -17.68 11.72 -2.91
C ASP A 85 -19.17 11.59 -2.53
N GLY A 86 -19.97 12.57 -2.93
CA GLY A 86 -21.34 12.69 -2.43
C GLY A 86 -21.41 12.92 -0.93
N ASP A 87 -22.09 12.01 -0.23
CA ASP A 87 -22.22 12.00 1.23
C ASP A 87 -21.18 11.08 1.92
N ASP A 88 -20.37 10.39 1.14
CA ASP A 88 -19.38 9.43 1.61
C ASP A 88 -17.99 10.06 1.75
N ILE A 89 -17.23 9.56 2.73
CA ILE A 89 -15.79 9.85 2.89
C ILE A 89 -15.04 8.54 2.66
N PHE A 90 -14.01 8.58 1.81
CA PHE A 90 -13.12 7.46 1.53
C PHE A 90 -11.68 7.79 1.94
N ASN A 91 -10.91 6.78 2.30
CA ASN A 91 -9.46 6.88 2.42
C ASN A 91 -8.87 6.48 1.06
N THR A 92 -8.33 7.45 0.32
CA THR A 92 -8.00 7.30 -1.10
C THR A 92 -6.54 7.63 -1.38
N THR A 93 -5.88 6.79 -2.16
CA THR A 93 -4.56 7.07 -2.73
C THR A 93 -4.63 7.23 -4.24
N SER A 94 -3.86 8.18 -4.77
CA SER A 94 -3.70 8.40 -6.20
C SER A 94 -2.41 7.76 -6.69
N VAL A 95 -2.44 7.18 -7.89
CA VAL A 95 -1.25 6.73 -8.61
C VAL A 95 -0.95 7.77 -9.68
N ILE A 96 0.15 8.49 -9.53
CA ILE A 96 0.55 9.59 -10.41
C ILE A 96 1.78 9.14 -11.20
N ASN A 97 1.71 9.25 -12.53
CA ASN A 97 2.84 8.92 -13.39
C ASN A 97 3.87 10.08 -13.48
N ASN A 98 5.00 9.82 -14.11
CA ASN A 98 6.07 10.80 -14.25
C ASN A 98 5.73 11.99 -15.21
N GLN A 99 4.60 11.95 -15.92
CA GLN A 99 4.05 13.09 -16.64
C GLN A 99 3.12 13.96 -15.76
N GLY A 100 2.91 13.58 -14.49
CA GLY A 100 2.00 14.27 -13.58
C GLY A 100 0.53 13.97 -13.83
N VAL A 101 0.23 12.82 -14.41
CA VAL A 101 -1.15 12.39 -14.68
C VAL A 101 -1.57 11.36 -13.65
N VAL A 102 -2.71 11.55 -13.01
CA VAL A 102 -3.35 10.52 -12.19
C VAL A 102 -3.86 9.43 -13.13
N ILE A 103 -3.25 8.26 -13.05
CA ILE A 103 -3.63 7.12 -13.90
C ILE A 103 -4.63 6.19 -13.22
N GLN A 104 -4.64 6.15 -11.88
CA GLN A 104 -5.56 5.36 -11.06
C GLN A 104 -5.78 6.03 -9.70
N ARG A 105 -6.91 5.74 -9.07
CA ARG A 105 -7.19 6.03 -7.66
C ARG A 105 -7.70 4.76 -6.99
N TYR A 106 -7.21 4.50 -5.79
CA TYR A 106 -7.61 3.37 -4.97
C TYR A 106 -8.26 3.87 -3.69
N ARG A 107 -9.48 3.44 -3.41
CA ARG A 107 -10.19 3.64 -2.16
C ARG A 107 -9.97 2.43 -1.25
N LYS A 108 -9.53 2.64 -0.02
CA LYS A 108 -9.29 1.59 0.98
C LYS A 108 -10.50 0.67 1.10
N ILE A 109 -10.32 -0.63 0.85
CA ILE A 109 -11.41 -1.62 0.87
C ILE A 109 -11.82 -1.92 2.30
N TYR A 110 -10.86 -2.00 3.22
CA TYR A 110 -11.08 -2.25 4.64
C TYR A 110 -10.64 -1.05 5.48
N PRO A 111 -11.50 -0.02 5.69
CA PRO A 111 -11.24 0.99 6.70
C PRO A 111 -10.96 0.32 8.05
N PHE A 112 -10.03 0.88 8.84
CA PHE A 112 -9.67 0.33 10.15
C PHE A 112 -10.79 0.60 11.18
N CYS A 113 -11.94 -0.04 10.99
CA CYS A 113 -13.07 0.07 11.90
C CYS A 113 -12.81 -0.72 13.20
N PRO A 114 -13.29 -0.18 14.33
CA PRO A 114 -14.16 1.01 14.43
C PRO A 114 -13.43 2.35 14.50
N TYR A 115 -12.09 2.40 14.39
CA TYR A 115 -11.30 3.63 14.53
C TYR A 115 -11.52 4.62 13.36
N GLU A 116 -11.70 4.11 12.14
CA GLU A 116 -12.09 4.90 10.96
C GLU A 116 -13.64 4.93 10.79
N THR A 117 -14.41 5.02 11.88
CA THR A 117 -15.88 5.14 11.82
C THR A 117 -16.29 6.31 10.92
N GLY A 118 -17.22 6.06 9.97
CA GLY A 118 -17.69 7.05 9.00
C GLY A 118 -16.78 7.22 7.79
N VAL A 119 -15.83 6.30 7.59
CA VAL A 119 -15.11 6.12 6.33
C VAL A 119 -15.74 4.95 5.58
N SER A 120 -16.13 5.20 4.33
CA SER A 120 -16.80 4.21 3.48
C SER A 120 -15.78 3.26 2.85
N CYS A 121 -16.21 2.01 2.56
CA CYS A 121 -15.38 0.97 1.96
C CYS A 121 -15.22 1.18 0.46
N GLY A 122 -13.98 1.09 -0.05
CA GLY A 122 -13.71 0.91 -1.46
C GLY A 122 -14.23 -0.44 -1.97
N GLN A 123 -14.39 -0.59 -3.28
CA GLN A 123 -14.93 -1.80 -3.88
C GLN A 123 -14.06 -2.36 -5.03
N ASP A 124 -13.06 -1.63 -5.45
CA ASP A 124 -12.26 -1.96 -6.62
C ASP A 124 -10.82 -2.29 -6.24
N PHE A 125 -10.26 -3.32 -6.87
CA PHE A 125 -8.85 -3.63 -6.80
C PHE A 125 -8.11 -2.86 -7.90
N VAL A 126 -7.03 -2.17 -7.54
CA VAL A 126 -6.28 -1.32 -8.46
C VAL A 126 -4.89 -1.89 -8.73
N VAL A 127 -4.63 -2.12 -10.02
CA VAL A 127 -3.30 -2.42 -10.55
C VAL A 127 -2.98 -1.42 -11.68
N PHE A 128 -1.69 -1.13 -11.86
CA PHE A 128 -1.24 -0.25 -12.92
C PHE A 128 0.10 -0.73 -13.49
N ASP A 129 0.38 -0.34 -14.74
CA ASP A 129 1.59 -0.73 -15.43
C ASP A 129 2.66 0.36 -15.31
N VAL A 130 3.86 -0.08 -14.99
CA VAL A 130 5.10 0.69 -15.19
C VAL A 130 5.90 0.04 -16.33
N PRO A 131 6.90 0.70 -16.92
CA PRO A 131 7.61 0.14 -18.09
C PRO A 131 8.17 -1.28 -17.89
N GLN A 132 8.45 -1.68 -16.66
CA GLN A 132 9.09 -2.96 -16.33
C GLN A 132 8.12 -4.06 -15.90
N GLY A 133 6.92 -3.70 -15.41
CA GLY A 133 5.96 -4.68 -14.90
C GLY A 133 4.69 -4.04 -14.33
N ARG A 134 3.96 -4.80 -13.54
CA ARG A 134 2.67 -4.39 -12.98
C ARG A 134 2.73 -4.28 -11.46
N ILE A 135 2.17 -3.21 -10.94
CA ILE A 135 2.14 -2.89 -9.50
C ILE A 135 0.69 -2.83 -9.02
N GLY A 136 0.41 -3.41 -7.86
CA GLY A 136 -0.86 -3.27 -7.14
C GLY A 136 -0.71 -2.32 -5.96
N VAL A 137 -1.75 -1.57 -5.65
CA VAL A 137 -1.79 -0.67 -4.50
C VAL A 137 -2.98 -1.00 -3.61
N ALA A 138 -2.73 -0.97 -2.30
CA ALA A 138 -3.73 -1.08 -1.24
C ALA A 138 -3.28 -0.23 -0.05
N ILE A 139 -4.13 0.00 0.96
CA ILE A 139 -3.83 0.92 2.05
C ILE A 139 -3.86 0.19 3.39
N CYS A 140 -2.75 0.23 4.13
CA CYS A 140 -2.63 -0.08 5.56
C CYS A 140 -3.34 -1.38 5.97
N TYR A 141 -4.52 -1.26 6.59
CA TYR A 141 -5.30 -2.40 7.11
C TYR A 141 -5.70 -3.42 6.05
N ASP A 142 -5.73 -3.06 4.77
CA ASP A 142 -5.94 -4.00 3.67
C ASP A 142 -4.91 -5.13 3.64
N LEU A 143 -3.71 -4.91 4.21
CA LEU A 143 -2.66 -5.93 4.34
C LEU A 143 -3.09 -7.14 5.18
N TRP A 144 -4.00 -6.96 6.14
CA TRP A 144 -4.52 -8.01 7.02
C TRP A 144 -5.45 -9.00 6.29
N PHE A 145 -5.87 -8.67 5.08
CA PHE A 145 -6.83 -9.45 4.29
C PHE A 145 -6.12 -10.12 3.12
N PRO A 146 -5.81 -11.43 3.24
CA PRO A 146 -5.13 -12.17 2.16
C PRO A 146 -5.89 -12.14 0.83
N GLU A 147 -7.22 -11.91 0.88
CA GLU A 147 -8.07 -11.76 -0.30
C GLU A 147 -7.69 -10.53 -1.12
N VAL A 148 -7.25 -9.43 -0.48
CA VAL A 148 -6.81 -8.22 -1.18
C VAL A 148 -5.53 -8.50 -1.95
N ALA A 149 -4.50 -9.01 -1.27
CA ALA A 149 -3.23 -9.36 -1.90
C ALA A 149 -3.41 -10.38 -3.04
N ARG A 150 -4.20 -11.44 -2.79
CA ARG A 150 -4.47 -12.47 -3.80
C ARG A 150 -5.19 -11.91 -5.01
N SER A 151 -6.17 -11.03 -4.82
CA SER A 151 -6.91 -10.39 -5.91
C SER A 151 -5.99 -9.53 -6.77
N LEU A 152 -5.15 -8.68 -6.16
CA LEU A 152 -4.18 -7.85 -6.89
C LEU A 152 -3.19 -8.70 -7.69
N VAL A 153 -2.69 -9.80 -7.12
CA VAL A 153 -1.78 -10.72 -7.82
C VAL A 153 -2.49 -11.47 -8.95
N CYS A 154 -3.74 -11.89 -8.77
CA CYS A 154 -4.54 -12.47 -9.85
C CYS A 154 -4.81 -11.48 -10.99
N LEU A 155 -4.84 -10.17 -10.71
CA LEU A 155 -4.87 -9.10 -11.72
C LEU A 155 -3.49 -8.81 -12.34
N GLY A 156 -2.46 -9.56 -11.94
CA GLY A 156 -1.13 -9.52 -12.52
C GLY A 156 -0.09 -8.72 -11.75
N ALA A 157 -0.40 -8.19 -10.57
CA ALA A 157 0.58 -7.44 -9.78
C ALA A 157 1.80 -8.30 -9.44
N GLU A 158 2.99 -7.73 -9.63
CA GLU A 158 4.30 -8.30 -9.32
C GLU A 158 4.93 -7.61 -8.09
N VAL A 159 4.44 -6.42 -7.76
CA VAL A 159 4.77 -5.63 -6.57
C VAL A 159 3.47 -5.18 -5.92
N LEU A 160 3.37 -5.27 -4.61
CA LEU A 160 2.26 -4.73 -3.82
C LEU A 160 2.79 -3.58 -2.95
N ILE A 161 2.17 -2.42 -3.07
CA ILE A 161 2.52 -1.22 -2.30
C ILE A 161 1.41 -0.91 -1.30
N TYR A 162 1.81 -0.72 -0.04
CA TYR A 162 0.92 -0.38 1.07
C TYR A 162 1.39 0.89 1.77
N PRO A 163 0.86 2.09 1.43
CA PRO A 163 0.90 3.23 2.33
C PRO A 163 0.25 2.85 3.66
N THR A 164 0.94 3.08 4.78
CA THR A 164 0.53 2.58 6.10
C THR A 164 0.65 3.70 7.15
N LEU A 165 -0.21 3.67 8.16
CA LEU A 165 -0.13 4.54 9.33
C LEU A 165 -0.51 3.75 10.60
N THR A 166 0.43 2.95 11.09
CA THR A 166 0.25 2.11 12.27
C THR A 166 1.15 2.56 13.39
N GLY A 167 0.56 3.00 14.51
CA GLY A 167 1.25 3.43 15.72
C GLY A 167 1.08 2.49 16.91
N THR A 168 0.48 1.31 16.72
CA THR A 168 0.07 0.37 17.75
C THR A 168 1.01 -0.84 17.87
N ILE A 169 0.79 -1.67 18.90
CA ILE A 169 1.66 -2.84 19.20
C ILE A 169 1.58 -3.94 18.15
N ASP A 170 0.54 -3.96 17.35
CA ASP A 170 0.28 -4.90 16.27
C ASP A 170 1.17 -4.68 15.03
N ARG A 171 1.93 -3.56 14.96
CA ARG A 171 2.90 -3.35 13.88
C ARG A 171 3.85 -4.53 13.67
N ASN A 172 4.26 -5.21 14.74
CA ASN A 172 5.13 -6.39 14.61
C ASN A 172 4.40 -7.57 13.92
N VAL A 173 3.08 -7.69 14.11
CA VAL A 173 2.25 -8.67 13.41
C VAL A 173 2.15 -8.32 11.92
N GLU A 174 1.98 -7.04 11.59
CA GLU A 174 1.95 -6.57 10.19
C GLU A 174 3.24 -6.87 9.44
N LEU A 175 4.41 -6.78 10.09
CA LEU A 175 5.69 -7.17 9.48
C LEU A 175 5.67 -8.64 9.07
N SER A 176 5.24 -9.53 9.98
CA SER A 176 5.11 -10.96 9.68
C SER A 176 4.07 -11.24 8.58
N ILE A 177 2.96 -10.49 8.55
CA ILE A 177 1.96 -10.59 7.49
C ILE A 177 2.56 -10.15 6.15
N ALA A 178 3.36 -9.09 6.11
CA ALA A 178 4.03 -8.63 4.88
C ALA A 178 4.98 -9.70 4.31
N GLU A 179 5.78 -10.34 5.17
CA GLU A 179 6.67 -11.46 4.78
C GLU A 179 5.88 -12.64 4.22
N ALA A 180 4.84 -13.07 4.95
CA ALA A 180 3.96 -14.16 4.52
C ALA A 180 3.23 -13.82 3.21
N THR A 181 2.74 -12.58 3.07
CA THR A 181 2.05 -12.08 1.87
C THR A 181 2.96 -12.15 0.66
N ALA A 182 4.22 -11.70 0.79
CA ALA A 182 5.22 -11.76 -0.28
C ALA A 182 5.47 -13.21 -0.74
N ALA A 183 5.75 -14.11 0.20
CA ALA A 183 6.03 -15.51 -0.10
C ALA A 183 4.82 -16.24 -0.72
N MET A 184 3.64 -16.12 -0.11
CA MET A 184 2.43 -16.81 -0.59
C MET A 184 1.94 -16.33 -1.96
N ASN A 185 2.26 -15.06 -2.31
CA ASN A 185 1.85 -14.45 -3.58
C ASN A 185 3.01 -14.29 -4.57
N GLN A 186 4.20 -14.74 -4.20
CA GLN A 186 5.41 -14.68 -5.04
C GLN A 186 5.56 -13.29 -5.70
N CYS A 187 5.53 -12.23 -4.87
CA CYS A 187 5.61 -10.84 -5.29
C CYS A 187 6.41 -10.01 -4.28
N TYR A 188 6.91 -8.86 -4.67
CA TYR A 188 7.42 -7.90 -3.69
C TYR A 188 6.28 -7.30 -2.86
N VAL A 189 6.56 -7.04 -1.59
CA VAL A 189 5.69 -6.24 -0.72
C VAL A 189 6.47 -5.06 -0.19
N ILE A 190 5.92 -3.86 -0.35
CA ILE A 190 6.49 -2.60 0.12
C ILE A 190 5.45 -1.92 1.02
N ALA A 191 5.67 -1.89 2.33
CA ALA A 191 4.80 -1.22 3.28
C ALA A 191 5.54 -0.02 3.89
N VAL A 192 5.09 1.19 3.54
CA VAL A 192 5.69 2.45 4.00
C VAL A 192 4.86 3.01 5.14
N ASN A 193 5.40 2.94 6.36
CA ASN A 193 4.70 3.40 7.55
C ASN A 193 5.12 4.82 7.95
N GLY A 194 4.19 5.57 8.53
CA GLY A 194 4.45 6.88 9.10
C GLY A 194 5.16 6.82 10.47
N LEU A 195 5.52 7.99 10.95
CA LEU A 195 6.08 8.23 12.28
C LEU A 195 5.26 9.29 13.05
N GLY A 196 5.60 9.53 14.29
CA GLY A 196 4.98 10.53 15.15
C GLY A 196 3.82 9.97 15.96
N ASP A 197 2.77 10.76 16.16
CA ASP A 197 1.67 10.42 17.06
C ASP A 197 0.83 9.22 16.58
N TYR A 198 0.84 8.95 15.29
CA TYR A 198 -0.02 7.93 14.66
C TYR A 198 0.74 6.77 14.03
N GLY A 199 2.07 6.90 13.88
CA GLY A 199 2.90 5.88 13.26
C GLY A 199 4.15 5.57 14.08
N ASN A 200 4.55 4.30 14.17
CA ASN A 200 5.72 3.87 14.90
C ASN A 200 6.89 3.42 14.00
N GLY A 201 6.84 3.78 12.71
CA GLY A 201 7.88 3.45 11.73
C GLY A 201 7.90 1.96 11.36
N LYS A 202 9.11 1.40 11.26
CA LYS A 202 9.32 0.00 10.85
C LYS A 202 8.72 -0.28 9.47
N SER A 203 8.89 0.63 8.50
CA SER A 203 8.59 0.35 7.10
C SER A 203 9.35 -0.86 6.63
N ILE A 204 8.78 -1.63 5.70
CA ILE A 204 9.41 -2.89 5.28
C ILE A 204 9.34 -3.08 3.76
N ILE A 205 10.39 -3.67 3.21
CA ILE A 205 10.44 -4.18 1.84
C ILE A 205 10.77 -5.66 1.89
N VAL A 206 9.93 -6.47 1.28
CA VAL A 206 10.03 -7.93 1.26
C VAL A 206 10.16 -8.43 -0.18
N ALA A 207 11.08 -9.34 -0.41
CA ALA A 207 11.30 -10.00 -1.69
C ALA A 207 10.22 -11.08 -1.98
N PRO A 208 10.11 -11.53 -3.25
CA PRO A 208 9.11 -12.52 -3.65
C PRO A 208 9.22 -13.90 -2.99
N ASP A 209 10.31 -14.17 -2.31
CA ASP A 209 10.53 -15.41 -1.53
C ASP A 209 10.24 -15.24 -0.03
N GLY A 210 9.79 -14.05 0.39
CA GLY A 210 9.50 -13.72 1.78
C GLY A 210 10.70 -13.18 2.55
N SER A 211 11.89 -13.08 1.95
CA SER A 211 13.06 -12.52 2.61
C SER A 211 12.94 -11.00 2.75
N VAL A 212 13.31 -10.47 3.91
CA VAL A 212 13.31 -9.02 4.16
C VAL A 212 14.52 -8.40 3.48
N ILE A 213 14.28 -7.51 2.51
CA ILE A 213 15.32 -6.73 1.84
C ILE A 213 15.74 -5.56 2.72
N HIS A 214 14.76 -4.87 3.28
CA HIS A 214 14.98 -3.74 4.16
C HIS A 214 13.85 -3.63 5.18
N GLN A 215 14.21 -3.32 6.41
CA GLN A 215 13.29 -2.93 7.46
C GLN A 215 13.82 -1.66 8.13
N ALA A 216 13.06 -0.57 8.01
CA ALA A 216 13.41 0.69 8.64
C ALA A 216 13.30 0.61 10.18
N GLY A 217 14.02 1.48 10.86
CA GLY A 217 13.91 1.67 12.30
C GLY A 217 12.70 2.51 12.70
N ILE A 218 12.83 3.17 13.85
CA ILE A 218 11.81 4.05 14.46
C ILE A 218 12.08 5.55 14.20
N ASN A 219 13.02 5.86 13.34
CA ASN A 219 13.41 7.22 13.00
C ASN A 219 13.03 7.56 11.56
N LYS A 220 13.11 8.86 11.22
CA LYS A 220 12.98 9.30 9.83
C LYS A 220 13.97 8.57 8.94
N GLU A 221 13.48 7.97 7.87
CA GLU A 221 14.31 7.21 6.94
C GLU A 221 13.79 7.29 5.51
N ILE A 222 14.72 7.41 4.56
CA ILE A 222 14.46 7.29 3.11
C ILE A 222 15.19 6.04 2.66
N PHE A 223 14.47 5.07 2.14
CA PHE A 223 15.01 3.77 1.76
C PHE A 223 14.73 3.47 0.28
N PRO A 224 15.66 3.86 -0.61
CA PRO A 224 15.57 3.51 -2.03
C PRO A 224 15.96 2.06 -2.25
N VAL A 225 15.22 1.37 -3.11
CA VAL A 225 15.46 -0.02 -3.51
C VAL A 225 15.27 -0.19 -5.00
N GLU A 226 16.05 -1.05 -5.61
CA GLU A 226 15.86 -1.48 -6.99
C GLU A 226 15.07 -2.80 -7.02
N ILE A 227 13.92 -2.79 -7.67
CA ILE A 227 13.01 -3.94 -7.82
C ILE A 227 13.34 -4.65 -9.13
N ASP A 228 13.67 -5.95 -9.06
CA ASP A 228 13.85 -6.81 -10.23
C ASP A 228 12.56 -7.60 -10.54
N PHE A 229 11.79 -7.15 -11.50
CA PHE A 229 10.58 -7.86 -11.97
C PHE A 229 10.90 -9.24 -12.56
N ALA A 230 12.11 -9.44 -13.10
CA ALA A 230 12.51 -10.77 -13.58
C ALA A 230 12.68 -11.77 -12.43
N LEU A 231 13.01 -11.33 -11.22
CA LEU A 231 13.04 -12.19 -10.04
C LEU A 231 11.65 -12.72 -9.70
N VAL A 232 10.62 -11.87 -9.74
CA VAL A 232 9.22 -12.29 -9.54
C VAL A 232 8.84 -13.37 -10.56
N ARG A 233 9.13 -13.12 -11.85
CA ARG A 233 8.79 -14.03 -12.95
C ARG A 233 9.52 -15.36 -12.80
N ARG A 234 10.81 -15.35 -12.44
CA ARG A 234 11.58 -16.57 -12.15
C ARG A 234 11.00 -17.35 -10.96
N ASN A 235 10.62 -16.67 -9.87
CA ASN A 235 10.03 -17.34 -8.72
C ASN A 235 8.65 -17.94 -9.03
N ARG A 236 7.85 -17.27 -9.85
CA ARG A 236 6.55 -17.81 -10.32
C ARG A 236 6.73 -18.98 -11.28
N GLU A 237 7.75 -18.96 -12.13
CA GLU A 237 8.06 -20.03 -13.06
C GLU A 237 8.65 -21.26 -12.34
N ARG A 238 9.65 -21.08 -11.47
CA ARG A 238 10.47 -22.16 -10.90
C ARG A 238 10.04 -22.57 -9.49
N GLY A 239 9.22 -21.74 -8.83
CA GLY A 239 8.89 -21.88 -7.41
C GLY A 239 9.88 -21.16 -6.50
N LEU A 240 9.48 -20.98 -5.24
CA LEU A 240 10.32 -20.42 -4.19
C LEU A 240 11.50 -21.36 -3.96
N HIS A 241 12.72 -20.88 -4.15
CA HIS A 241 13.96 -21.66 -4.06
C HIS A 241 13.94 -22.97 -4.92
N GLY A 242 13.16 -22.97 -6.00
CA GLY A 242 12.99 -24.15 -6.85
C GLY A 242 12.06 -25.25 -6.28
N LEU A 243 11.29 -24.93 -5.24
CA LEU A 243 10.43 -25.88 -4.51
C LEU A 243 8.95 -25.45 -4.55
N GLY A 244 8.54 -24.59 -3.64
CA GLY A 244 7.14 -24.19 -3.47
C GLY A 244 6.58 -23.41 -4.65
N GLN A 245 5.43 -23.82 -5.20
CA GLN A 245 4.76 -23.16 -6.32
C GLN A 245 3.31 -22.78 -5.96
N PRO A 246 3.12 -21.90 -4.92
CA PRO A 246 1.79 -21.67 -4.36
C PRO A 246 0.79 -21.11 -5.38
N LEU A 247 1.20 -20.22 -6.29
CA LEU A 247 0.30 -19.65 -7.29
C LEU A 247 -0.14 -20.68 -8.33
N LYS A 248 0.75 -21.59 -8.75
CA LYS A 248 0.37 -22.67 -9.67
C LYS A 248 -0.56 -23.67 -8.99
N SER A 249 -0.23 -24.07 -7.75
CA SER A 249 -1.08 -24.95 -6.96
C SER A 249 -2.47 -24.36 -6.73
N PHE A 250 -2.54 -23.04 -6.45
CA PHE A 250 -3.81 -22.31 -6.33
C PHE A 250 -4.60 -22.31 -7.64
N ARG A 251 -3.95 -22.04 -8.77
CA ARG A 251 -4.57 -21.99 -10.10
C ARG A 251 -5.17 -23.35 -10.50
N ASP A 252 -4.42 -24.43 -10.24
CA ASP A 252 -4.76 -25.77 -10.74
C ASP A 252 -5.71 -26.55 -9.80
N ASN A 253 -6.01 -25.99 -8.62
CA ASN A 253 -6.94 -26.59 -7.67
C ASN A 253 -8.38 -26.19 -7.98
N SER A 254 -9.28 -27.16 -8.05
CA SER A 254 -10.70 -26.96 -8.37
C SER A 254 -11.60 -26.71 -7.15
N ILE A 255 -11.03 -26.58 -5.94
CA ILE A 255 -11.83 -26.41 -4.73
C ILE A 255 -12.58 -25.07 -4.73
N SER A 256 -13.85 -25.11 -4.32
CA SER A 256 -14.63 -23.90 -4.03
C SER A 256 -14.39 -23.46 -2.61
N PHE A 257 -13.85 -22.26 -2.43
CA PHE A 257 -13.61 -21.70 -1.10
C PHE A 257 -14.92 -21.27 -0.46
N ALA A 258 -15.13 -21.67 0.80
CA ALA A 258 -16.35 -21.37 1.55
C ALA A 258 -16.63 -19.86 1.68
N PHE A 259 -15.60 -19.02 1.69
CA PHE A 259 -15.71 -17.57 1.80
C PHE A 259 -15.99 -16.85 0.47
N ALA A 260 -15.85 -17.54 -0.68
CA ALA A 260 -15.91 -16.91 -2.01
C ALA A 260 -17.30 -16.37 -2.39
N THR A 261 -18.37 -16.87 -1.80
CA THR A 261 -19.72 -16.39 -2.03
C THR A 261 -20.15 -15.34 -0.99
N LYS A 262 -20.91 -14.31 -1.42
CA LYS A 262 -21.40 -13.26 -0.50
C LYS A 262 -22.19 -13.84 0.69
N ASN A 263 -22.95 -14.92 0.48
CA ASN A 263 -23.75 -15.57 1.53
C ASN A 263 -22.86 -16.28 2.57
N ASN A 264 -21.70 -16.79 2.20
CA ASN A 264 -20.82 -17.50 3.12
C ASN A 264 -19.98 -16.57 4.01
N ARG A 265 -19.80 -15.29 3.64
CA ARG A 265 -19.20 -14.28 4.52
C ARG A 265 -20.07 -13.97 5.74
N LYS A 266 -21.37 -14.29 5.69
CA LYS A 266 -22.32 -14.20 6.80
C LYS A 266 -22.66 -15.60 7.34
N SER A 267 -21.68 -16.50 7.36
CA SER A 267 -21.84 -17.83 7.94
C SER A 267 -22.30 -17.72 9.40
N SER A 268 -22.95 -18.76 9.91
CA SER A 268 -23.37 -18.81 11.31
C SER A 268 -22.22 -18.62 12.29
N GLU A 269 -21.02 -19.09 11.92
CA GLU A 269 -19.81 -18.96 12.75
C GLU A 269 -19.31 -17.52 12.81
N LEU A 270 -19.21 -16.82 11.67
CA LEU A 270 -18.79 -15.41 11.65
C LEU A 270 -19.86 -14.49 12.30
N SER A 271 -21.13 -14.84 12.18
CA SER A 271 -22.22 -14.10 12.83
C SER A 271 -22.18 -14.15 14.36
N LYS A 272 -21.51 -15.16 14.95
CA LYS A 272 -21.31 -15.28 16.41
C LYS A 272 -20.26 -14.31 16.94
N LEU A 273 -19.45 -13.70 16.10
CA LEU A 273 -18.37 -12.77 16.52
C LEU A 273 -18.87 -11.47 17.13
N GLY A 274 -20.17 -11.18 16.98
CA GLY A 274 -20.78 -9.96 17.50
C GLY A 274 -20.44 -8.71 16.67
N GLU A 275 -20.65 -7.56 17.26
CA GLU A 275 -20.45 -6.27 16.59
C GLU A 275 -18.96 -5.90 16.52
N LEU A 276 -18.58 -5.27 15.41
CA LEU A 276 -17.27 -4.65 15.24
C LEU A 276 -17.23 -3.33 16.05
N LYS A 277 -16.60 -3.38 17.22
CA LYS A 277 -16.50 -2.25 18.15
C LYS A 277 -15.16 -2.26 18.88
N ILE A 278 -14.79 -1.10 19.45
CA ILE A 278 -13.60 -1.00 20.29
C ILE A 278 -13.77 -1.97 21.48
N PRO A 279 -12.82 -2.92 21.70
CA PRO A 279 -12.91 -3.81 22.85
C PRO A 279 -12.97 -3.02 24.16
N LYS A 280 -13.85 -3.45 25.06
CA LYS A 280 -13.85 -2.91 26.42
C LYS A 280 -12.66 -3.52 27.15
N SER A 281 -11.86 -2.66 27.81
CA SER A 281 -10.77 -3.04 28.71
C SER A 281 -11.29 -3.83 29.89
#